data_eaa8257cc3eddbdd4949f71124a9107e
#
_entry.id   eaa8257cc3eddbdd4949f71124a9107e
#
_cell.length_a   1.000
_cell.length_b   1.000
_cell.length_c   1.000
_cell.angle_alpha   90.00
_cell.angle_beta   90.00
_cell.angle_gamma   90.00
#
_symmetry.space_group_name_H-M   'P 1'
#
loop_
_entity.id
_entity.type
_entity.pdbx_description
1 polymer ?
#
loop_
_entity_poly.entity_id
_entity_poly.type
_entity_poly.pdbx_seq_one_letter_code
_entity_poly.pdbx_strand_id
1 'polypeptide(L)'
;MELNQETYNNENVIAEYDKIDFLFKSENHILIKLRSYLRNSSVLDIGIGAGRTTKRLTDLCDKYVGVDYSEKFVAHCKKKFSSIKNASFSLADARFMPQFYSNSFDFILFSFNGIDCVAMEDRKLVMEECKRLLKDGGMFCFSFHNFYTIPKLYSLYVSKNPLKWNASWYRYKMVNKLNPDQHSFSNRDYIILRDGENNFKTDVMYTKPEFQLQMLKDYGFEPVCFYDAERGIKIPVSQLGESKAQWIYALTKLEK
;
A
#
# COMPACT_ATOMS: atom_id res chain seq x y z
N MET A 1 8.23 -14.08 -2.37
CA MET A 1 8.08 -12.71 -2.92
C MET A 1 9.32 -12.18 -3.66
N GLU A 2 10.30 -13.00 -3.95
CA GLU A 2 11.43 -12.65 -4.84
C GLU A 2 10.97 -12.22 -6.24
N LEU A 3 9.90 -12.85 -6.75
CA LEU A 3 9.29 -12.52 -8.04
C LEU A 3 8.88 -11.03 -8.15
N ASN A 4 8.43 -10.44 -7.05
CA ASN A 4 8.01 -9.04 -7.04
C ASN A 4 9.20 -8.09 -7.28
N GLN A 5 10.38 -8.40 -6.72
CA GLN A 5 11.56 -7.55 -6.87
C GLN A 5 12.03 -7.46 -8.33
N GLU A 6 12.08 -8.58 -9.04
CA GLU A 6 12.42 -8.59 -10.47
C GLU A 6 11.41 -7.79 -11.30
N THR A 7 10.12 -7.96 -11.01
CA THR A 7 9.04 -7.27 -11.70
C THR A 7 9.13 -5.75 -11.52
N TYR A 8 9.35 -5.27 -10.29
CA TYR A 8 9.44 -3.82 -10.01
C TYR A 8 10.77 -3.18 -10.43
N ASN A 9 11.78 -3.96 -10.80
CA ASN A 9 12.99 -3.47 -11.45
C ASN A 9 12.91 -3.43 -12.99
N ASN A 10 11.73 -3.65 -13.58
CA ASN A 10 11.51 -3.62 -15.02
C ASN A 10 11.15 -2.19 -15.48
N GLU A 11 11.82 -1.69 -16.54
CA GLU A 11 11.59 -0.34 -17.07
C GLU A 11 10.18 -0.12 -17.61
N ASN A 12 9.56 -1.15 -18.19
CA ASN A 12 8.18 -1.05 -18.66
C ASN A 12 7.21 -0.87 -17.48
N VAL A 13 7.46 -1.53 -16.35
CA VAL A 13 6.65 -1.36 -15.12
C VAL A 13 6.80 0.06 -14.59
N ILE A 14 8.03 0.58 -14.56
CA ILE A 14 8.27 1.98 -14.15
C ILE A 14 7.51 2.95 -15.04
N ALA A 15 7.55 2.77 -16.37
CA ALA A 15 6.83 3.61 -17.31
C ALA A 15 5.30 3.51 -17.18
N GLU A 16 4.77 2.37 -16.77
CA GLU A 16 3.34 2.21 -16.46
C GLU A 16 2.96 2.93 -15.18
N TYR A 17 3.75 2.76 -14.12
CA TYR A 17 3.53 3.45 -12.84
C TYR A 17 3.69 4.97 -12.95
N ASP A 18 4.58 5.46 -13.81
CA ASP A 18 4.79 6.89 -14.03
C ASP A 18 3.58 7.61 -14.66
N LYS A 19 2.70 6.86 -15.33
CA LYS A 19 1.44 7.38 -15.88
C LYS A 19 0.34 7.52 -14.84
N ILE A 20 0.51 6.94 -13.66
CA ILE A 20 -0.48 7.00 -12.58
C ILE A 20 -0.31 8.30 -11.81
N ASP A 21 -1.16 9.30 -12.09
CA ASP A 21 -1.10 10.64 -11.47
C ASP A 21 -2.38 10.99 -10.70
N PHE A 22 -3.01 10.02 -10.08
CA PHE A 22 -4.17 10.28 -9.25
C PHE A 22 -3.95 9.81 -7.81
N LEU A 23 -4.63 10.46 -6.86
CA LEU A 23 -4.79 9.95 -5.50
C LEU A 23 -6.16 9.27 -5.38
N PHE A 24 -6.23 8.19 -4.62
CA PHE A 24 -7.53 7.67 -4.19
C PHE A 24 -8.28 8.71 -3.36
N LYS A 25 -9.60 8.63 -3.36
CA LYS A 25 -10.43 9.56 -2.56
C LYS A 25 -10.08 9.49 -1.08
N SER A 26 -9.77 8.29 -0.57
CA SER A 26 -9.32 8.10 0.81
C SER A 26 -8.00 8.79 1.10
N GLU A 27 -7.00 8.68 0.22
CA GLU A 27 -5.71 9.38 0.38
C GLU A 27 -5.92 10.88 0.44
N ASN A 28 -6.70 11.41 -0.49
CA ASN A 28 -7.00 12.84 -0.52
C ASN A 28 -7.72 13.31 0.77
N HIS A 29 -8.70 12.55 1.27
CA HIS A 29 -9.38 12.84 2.54
C HIS A 29 -8.42 12.80 3.73
N ILE A 30 -7.54 11.80 3.80
CA ILE A 30 -6.53 11.68 4.86
C ILE A 30 -5.57 12.87 4.83
N LEU A 31 -5.03 13.21 3.65
CA LEU A 31 -4.09 14.32 3.51
C LEU A 31 -4.72 15.68 3.83
N ILE A 32 -5.97 15.91 3.43
CA ILE A 32 -6.72 17.11 3.80
C ILE A 32 -6.92 17.17 5.32
N LYS A 33 -7.34 16.08 5.94
CA LYS A 33 -7.54 15.97 7.39
C LYS A 33 -6.27 16.24 8.17
N LEU A 34 -5.13 15.75 7.67
CA LEU A 34 -3.83 15.87 8.32
C LEU A 34 -3.05 17.13 7.90
N ARG A 35 -3.61 18.01 7.06
CA ARG A 35 -2.88 19.15 6.49
C ARG A 35 -2.17 20.02 7.54
N SER A 36 -2.84 20.33 8.63
CA SER A 36 -2.25 21.15 9.71
C SER A 36 -1.15 20.40 10.46
N TYR A 37 -1.32 19.09 10.64
CA TYR A 37 -0.34 18.22 11.28
C TYR A 37 0.91 18.06 10.41
N LEU A 38 0.74 17.89 9.10
CA LEU A 38 1.84 17.66 8.16
C LEU A 38 2.72 18.88 7.92
N ARG A 39 2.22 20.11 8.11
CA ARG A 39 2.92 21.34 7.75
C ARG A 39 4.34 21.46 8.28
N ASN A 40 4.60 20.97 9.51
CA ASN A 40 5.92 21.01 10.16
C ASN A 40 6.44 19.60 10.42
N SER A 41 6.03 18.63 9.63
CA SER A 41 6.32 17.22 9.83
C SER A 41 7.44 16.72 8.94
N SER A 42 8.17 15.73 9.46
CA SER A 42 9.02 14.85 8.68
C SER A 42 8.21 13.63 8.24
N VAL A 43 8.12 13.41 6.94
CA VAL A 43 7.31 12.35 6.31
C VAL A 43 8.21 11.30 5.69
N LEU A 44 7.93 10.02 5.96
CA LEU A 44 8.51 8.88 5.26
C LEU A 44 7.43 8.25 4.36
N ASP A 45 7.73 8.11 3.09
CA ASP A 45 6.88 7.45 2.11
C ASP A 45 7.57 6.14 1.67
N ILE A 46 6.99 5.00 2.03
CA ILE A 46 7.55 3.66 1.80
C ILE A 46 6.93 3.08 0.53
N GLY A 47 7.77 2.48 -0.33
CA GLY A 47 7.31 1.92 -1.60
C GLY A 47 6.83 3.02 -2.55
N ILE A 48 7.66 4.05 -2.75
CA ILE A 48 7.28 5.25 -3.53
C ILE A 48 6.93 4.96 -4.99
N GLY A 49 7.40 3.86 -5.56
CA GLY A 49 7.26 3.56 -6.98
C GLY A 49 7.75 4.72 -7.85
N ALA A 50 6.94 5.16 -8.81
CA ALA A 50 7.25 6.31 -9.67
C ALA A 50 6.92 7.68 -9.03
N GLY A 51 6.66 7.74 -7.71
CA GLY A 51 6.46 8.97 -6.96
C GLY A 51 5.07 9.60 -7.09
N ARG A 52 4.03 8.78 -7.16
CA ARG A 52 2.63 9.21 -7.31
C ARG A 52 2.17 10.15 -6.19
N THR A 53 2.60 9.90 -4.96
CA THR A 53 2.28 10.67 -3.74
C THR A 53 3.25 11.81 -3.48
N THR A 54 4.46 11.75 -4.04
CA THR A 54 5.59 12.64 -3.72
C THR A 54 5.23 14.12 -3.78
N LYS A 55 4.71 14.60 -4.91
CA LYS A 55 4.39 16.02 -5.05
C LYS A 55 3.36 16.49 -4.04
N ARG A 56 2.33 15.67 -3.78
CA ARG A 56 1.27 16.00 -2.82
C ARG A 56 1.80 16.13 -1.38
N LEU A 57 2.70 15.21 -1.00
CA LEU A 57 3.28 15.22 0.34
C LEU A 57 4.31 16.33 0.51
N THR A 58 5.16 16.58 -0.49
CA THR A 58 6.17 17.65 -0.43
C THR A 58 5.54 19.04 -0.36
N ASP A 59 4.35 19.23 -0.93
CA ASP A 59 3.57 20.49 -0.81
C ASP A 59 2.96 20.69 0.59
N LEU A 60 2.90 19.61 1.40
CA LEU A 60 2.24 19.62 2.71
C LEU A 60 3.21 19.57 3.89
N CYS A 61 4.41 18.99 3.73
CA CYS A 61 5.35 18.70 4.84
C CYS A 61 6.60 19.56 4.76
N ASP A 62 7.32 19.63 5.89
CA ASP A 62 8.62 20.30 5.97
C ASP A 62 9.73 19.46 5.34
N LYS A 63 9.75 18.16 5.63
CA LYS A 63 10.74 17.21 5.12
C LYS A 63 10.06 15.95 4.59
N TYR A 64 10.42 15.56 3.37
CA TYR A 64 9.95 14.34 2.73
C TYR A 64 11.12 13.39 2.45
N VAL A 65 10.94 12.14 2.81
CA VAL A 65 11.86 11.05 2.49
C VAL A 65 11.06 9.97 1.79
N GLY A 66 11.39 9.69 0.53
CA GLY A 66 10.81 8.60 -0.23
C GLY A 66 11.77 7.40 -0.28
N VAL A 67 11.28 6.21 -0.01
CA VAL A 67 12.08 4.99 -0.09
C VAL A 67 11.41 3.91 -0.93
N ASP A 68 12.24 3.14 -1.63
CA ASP A 68 11.80 1.96 -2.37
C ASP A 68 12.92 0.92 -2.36
N TYR A 69 12.57 -0.37 -2.45
CA TYR A 69 13.56 -1.43 -2.57
C TYR A 69 14.05 -1.64 -4.01
N SER A 70 13.41 -0.99 -4.99
CA SER A 70 13.83 -0.94 -6.39
C SER A 70 14.76 0.24 -6.64
N GLU A 71 16.02 -0.05 -6.98
CA GLU A 71 17.00 0.98 -7.36
C GLU A 71 16.52 1.84 -8.53
N LYS A 72 15.80 1.22 -9.47
CA LYS A 72 15.31 1.93 -10.65
C LYS A 72 14.20 2.93 -10.31
N PHE A 73 13.27 2.58 -9.42
CA PHE A 73 12.27 3.54 -8.95
C PHE A 73 12.92 4.69 -8.17
N VAL A 74 13.89 4.40 -7.32
CA VAL A 74 14.64 5.44 -6.59
C VAL A 74 15.37 6.38 -7.56
N ALA A 75 16.08 5.83 -8.56
CA ALA A 75 16.78 6.61 -9.58
C ALA A 75 15.80 7.46 -10.41
N HIS A 76 14.65 6.90 -10.79
CA HIS A 76 13.57 7.61 -11.48
C HIS A 76 13.07 8.81 -10.66
N CYS A 77 12.74 8.60 -9.39
CA CYS A 77 12.24 9.65 -8.49
C CYS A 77 13.29 10.74 -8.24
N LYS A 78 14.57 10.39 -8.03
CA LYS A 78 15.66 11.36 -7.92
C LYS A 78 15.75 12.29 -9.13
N LYS A 79 15.58 11.74 -10.33
CA LYS A 79 15.58 12.52 -11.58
C LYS A 79 14.31 13.36 -11.71
N LYS A 80 13.13 12.74 -11.54
CA LYS A 80 11.82 13.37 -11.75
C LYS A 80 11.58 14.55 -10.82
N PHE A 81 12.01 14.42 -9.56
CA PHE A 81 11.77 15.39 -8.49
C PHE A 81 13.01 16.17 -8.06
N SER A 82 14.03 16.25 -8.92
CA SER A 82 15.31 16.91 -8.63
C SER A 82 15.19 18.39 -8.25
N SER A 83 14.12 19.08 -8.66
CA SER A 83 13.84 20.48 -8.32
C SER A 83 13.18 20.67 -6.95
N ILE A 84 12.69 19.61 -6.32
CA ILE A 84 11.99 19.70 -5.03
C ILE A 84 13.02 19.68 -3.89
N LYS A 85 13.19 20.82 -3.21
CA LYS A 85 14.27 21.01 -2.23
C LYS A 85 14.08 20.25 -0.91
N ASN A 86 12.84 20.02 -0.49
CA ASN A 86 12.52 19.33 0.75
C ASN A 86 12.33 17.80 0.58
N ALA A 87 12.63 17.27 -0.63
CA ALA A 87 12.53 15.84 -0.92
C ALA A 87 13.89 15.16 -1.01
N SER A 88 13.98 13.97 -0.47
CA SER A 88 15.10 13.04 -0.64
C SER A 88 14.61 11.64 -0.94
N PHE A 89 15.44 10.86 -1.66
CA PHE A 89 15.07 9.51 -2.09
C PHE A 89 16.23 8.55 -1.82
N SER A 90 15.94 7.39 -1.23
CA SER A 90 16.96 6.38 -0.95
C SER A 90 16.44 4.96 -1.15
N LEU A 91 17.36 4.06 -1.45
CA LEU A 91 17.11 2.62 -1.49
C LEU A 91 16.90 2.15 -0.06
N ALA A 92 15.81 1.43 0.20
CA ALA A 92 15.55 0.82 1.48
C ALA A 92 14.53 -0.32 1.38
N ASP A 93 14.70 -1.30 2.24
CA ASP A 93 13.71 -2.33 2.49
C ASP A 93 12.86 -1.93 3.70
N ALA A 94 11.54 -1.97 3.55
CA ALA A 94 10.59 -1.61 4.60
C ALA A 94 10.77 -2.42 5.91
N ARG A 95 11.39 -3.61 5.83
CA ARG A 95 11.67 -4.50 6.96
C ARG A 95 12.85 -4.04 7.81
N PHE A 96 13.75 -3.23 7.24
CA PHE A 96 14.97 -2.77 7.91
C PHE A 96 15.56 -1.54 7.21
N MET A 97 15.52 -0.39 7.87
CA MET A 97 15.95 0.91 7.35
C MET A 97 16.99 1.58 8.29
N PRO A 98 18.18 0.96 8.47
CA PRO A 98 19.17 1.38 9.46
C PRO A 98 19.74 2.78 9.23
N GLN A 99 19.60 3.32 8.01
CA GLN A 99 20.03 4.68 7.66
C GLN A 99 19.20 5.78 8.35
N PHE A 100 18.06 5.42 8.97
CA PHE A 100 17.21 6.37 9.69
C PHE A 100 17.26 6.13 11.20
N TYR A 101 17.39 7.20 11.96
CA TYR A 101 17.33 7.15 13.41
C TYR A 101 15.91 6.84 13.91
N SER A 102 15.84 6.25 15.11
CA SER A 102 14.55 6.08 15.80
C SER A 102 13.89 7.44 16.06
N ASN A 103 12.57 7.49 16.09
CA ASN A 103 11.79 8.71 16.37
C ASN A 103 12.11 9.87 15.41
N SER A 104 12.30 9.58 14.12
CA SER A 104 12.67 10.57 13.09
C SER A 104 11.50 11.14 12.32
N PHE A 105 10.39 10.41 12.26
CA PHE A 105 9.27 10.77 11.41
C PHE A 105 7.99 11.01 12.21
N ASP A 106 7.23 12.01 11.79
CA ASP A 106 5.91 12.33 12.34
C ASP A 106 4.83 11.51 11.62
N PHE A 107 5.02 11.24 10.33
CA PHE A 107 4.07 10.51 9.51
C PHE A 107 4.79 9.52 8.59
N ILE A 108 4.29 8.28 8.57
CA ILE A 108 4.73 7.26 7.62
C ILE A 108 3.55 6.92 6.71
N LEU A 109 3.78 6.93 5.40
CA LEU A 109 2.85 6.45 4.39
C LEU A 109 3.40 5.19 3.73
N PHE A 110 2.56 4.15 3.58
CA PHE A 110 2.85 2.97 2.76
C PHE A 110 1.62 2.68 1.91
N SER A 111 1.46 3.47 0.87
CA SER A 111 0.23 3.50 0.06
C SER A 111 0.24 2.47 -1.07
N PHE A 112 -0.87 2.45 -1.82
CA PHE A 112 -1.05 1.63 -3.02
C PHE A 112 -0.78 0.14 -2.79
N ASN A 113 -1.14 -0.33 -1.59
CA ASN A 113 -1.01 -1.73 -1.14
C ASN A 113 0.43 -2.28 -1.17
N GLY A 114 1.44 -1.42 -1.06
CA GLY A 114 2.84 -1.84 -1.02
C GLY A 114 3.14 -2.85 0.09
N ILE A 115 2.44 -2.76 1.23
CA ILE A 115 2.56 -3.72 2.33
C ILE A 115 2.14 -5.14 1.93
N ASP A 116 1.26 -5.30 0.94
CA ASP A 116 0.78 -6.60 0.47
C ASP A 116 1.81 -7.34 -0.40
N CYS A 117 2.89 -6.65 -0.77
CA CYS A 117 4.07 -7.26 -1.39
C CYS A 117 5.08 -7.82 -0.37
N VAL A 118 4.83 -7.64 0.93
CA VAL A 118 5.65 -8.19 2.02
C VAL A 118 5.04 -9.49 2.51
N ALA A 119 5.86 -10.55 2.65
CA ALA A 119 5.43 -11.83 3.20
C ALA A 119 4.88 -11.66 4.62
N MET A 120 3.91 -12.48 5.02
CA MET A 120 3.27 -12.37 6.33
C MET A 120 4.28 -12.51 7.48
N GLU A 121 5.23 -13.41 7.31
CA GLU A 121 6.30 -13.66 8.28
C GLU A 121 7.19 -12.43 8.50
N ASP A 122 7.33 -11.60 7.46
CA ASP A 122 8.15 -10.39 7.46
C ASP A 122 7.37 -9.13 7.86
N ARG A 123 6.01 -9.17 7.84
CA ARG A 123 5.19 -7.99 8.19
C ARG A 123 5.45 -7.49 9.61
N LYS A 124 5.76 -8.39 10.53
CA LYS A 124 6.18 -8.01 11.88
C LYS A 124 7.39 -7.08 11.87
N LEU A 125 8.38 -7.36 11.01
CA LEU A 125 9.57 -6.51 10.88
C LEU A 125 9.21 -5.13 10.36
N VAL A 126 8.27 -5.04 9.39
CA VAL A 126 7.77 -3.74 8.91
C VAL A 126 7.06 -2.96 10.02
N MET A 127 6.21 -3.63 10.82
CA MET A 127 5.51 -2.98 11.93
C MET A 127 6.49 -2.49 13.01
N GLU A 128 7.47 -3.31 13.39
CA GLU A 128 8.53 -2.95 14.35
C GLU A 128 9.38 -1.79 13.83
N GLU A 129 9.71 -1.79 12.54
CA GLU A 129 10.50 -0.74 11.91
C GLU A 129 9.71 0.57 11.80
N CYS A 130 8.45 0.54 11.40
CA CYS A 130 7.57 1.71 11.42
C CYS A 130 7.43 2.28 12.85
N LYS A 131 7.25 1.39 13.85
CA LYS A 131 7.20 1.78 15.27
C LYS A 131 8.51 2.43 15.73
N ARG A 132 9.66 1.89 15.34
CA ARG A 132 10.97 2.44 15.66
C ARG A 132 11.17 3.84 15.08
N LEU A 133 10.79 4.00 13.81
CA LEU A 133 11.01 5.24 13.05
C LEU A 133 10.05 6.36 13.40
N LEU A 134 8.83 6.04 13.81
CA LEU A 134 7.85 7.04 14.23
C LEU A 134 8.23 7.66 15.58
N LYS A 135 7.99 8.96 15.68
CA LYS A 135 7.95 9.68 16.96
C LYS A 135 6.78 9.18 17.81
N ASP A 136 6.82 9.46 19.10
CA ASP A 136 5.65 9.24 19.95
C ASP A 136 4.45 10.07 19.47
N GLY A 137 3.28 9.45 19.39
CA GLY A 137 2.09 10.07 18.81
C GLY A 137 2.14 10.23 17.28
N GLY A 138 3.19 9.75 16.62
CA GLY A 138 3.32 9.75 15.16
C GLY A 138 2.26 8.87 14.48
N MET A 139 1.97 9.15 13.22
CA MET A 139 0.89 8.45 12.49
C MET A 139 1.44 7.55 11.39
N PHE A 140 0.85 6.37 11.26
CA PHE A 140 1.09 5.43 10.18
C PHE A 140 -0.16 5.27 9.33
N CYS A 141 -0.02 5.46 8.02
CA CYS A 141 -1.08 5.29 7.04
C CYS A 141 -0.64 4.28 5.98
N PHE A 142 -1.45 3.27 5.73
CA PHE A 142 -1.18 2.30 4.67
C PHE A 142 -2.46 1.78 4.07
N SER A 143 -2.37 1.12 2.91
CA SER A 143 -3.50 0.43 2.29
C SER A 143 -3.22 -1.05 2.10
N PHE A 144 -4.29 -1.84 2.04
CA PHE A 144 -4.21 -3.28 1.86
C PHE A 144 -5.42 -3.82 1.11
N HIS A 145 -5.26 -4.98 0.47
CA HIS A 145 -6.32 -5.71 -0.20
C HIS A 145 -7.24 -6.41 0.80
N ASN A 146 -8.53 -6.20 0.61
CA ASN A 146 -9.56 -6.79 1.47
C ASN A 146 -9.86 -8.23 1.06
N PHE A 147 -9.62 -9.17 1.96
CA PHE A 147 -9.88 -10.59 1.80
C PHE A 147 -11.31 -10.90 1.33
N TYR A 148 -12.31 -10.19 1.84
CA TYR A 148 -13.73 -10.41 1.53
C TYR A 148 -14.12 -10.07 0.09
N THR A 149 -13.21 -9.48 -0.67
CA THR A 149 -13.42 -9.20 -2.09
C THR A 149 -12.89 -10.26 -3.04
N ILE A 150 -12.19 -11.27 -2.51
CA ILE A 150 -11.63 -12.38 -3.30
C ILE A 150 -12.67 -13.05 -4.22
N PRO A 151 -13.93 -13.33 -3.80
CA PRO A 151 -14.93 -13.92 -4.69
C PRO A 151 -15.16 -13.15 -5.99
N LYS A 152 -14.93 -11.82 -5.98
CA LYS A 152 -15.02 -11.00 -7.19
C LYS A 152 -13.90 -11.29 -8.20
N LEU A 153 -12.72 -11.72 -7.75
CA LEU A 153 -11.60 -12.07 -8.62
C LEU A 153 -11.94 -13.31 -9.46
N TYR A 154 -12.69 -14.23 -8.88
CA TYR A 154 -13.12 -15.48 -9.50
C TYR A 154 -14.46 -15.35 -10.21
N SER A 155 -15.05 -14.16 -10.30
CA SER A 155 -16.26 -13.91 -11.04
C SER A 155 -15.97 -13.49 -12.49
N LEU A 156 -16.75 -14.03 -13.43
CA LEU A 156 -16.70 -13.62 -14.83
C LEU A 156 -17.56 -12.38 -15.02
N TYR A 157 -16.94 -11.27 -15.39
CA TYR A 157 -17.68 -10.06 -15.75
C TYR A 157 -18.12 -10.13 -17.22
N VAL A 158 -19.43 -10.24 -17.45
CA VAL A 158 -20.03 -10.23 -18.78
C VAL A 158 -20.21 -8.79 -19.25
N SER A 159 -19.62 -8.44 -20.38
CA SER A 159 -19.72 -7.11 -21.00
C SER A 159 -20.26 -7.21 -22.43
N LYS A 160 -21.10 -6.25 -22.84
CA LYS A 160 -21.51 -6.09 -24.23
C LYS A 160 -20.37 -5.65 -25.15
N ASN A 161 -19.29 -5.08 -24.60
CA ASN A 161 -18.07 -4.75 -25.33
C ASN A 161 -17.20 -5.99 -25.47
N PRO A 162 -16.93 -6.51 -26.70
CA PRO A 162 -16.16 -7.74 -26.92
C PRO A 162 -14.74 -7.69 -26.33
N LEU A 163 -14.06 -6.53 -26.41
CA LEU A 163 -12.71 -6.37 -25.85
C LEU A 163 -12.71 -6.49 -24.33
N LYS A 164 -13.69 -5.85 -23.65
CA LYS A 164 -13.84 -5.95 -22.20
C LYS A 164 -14.24 -7.36 -21.77
N TRP A 165 -15.07 -8.03 -22.56
CA TRP A 165 -15.46 -9.40 -22.29
C TRP A 165 -14.27 -10.36 -22.40
N ASN A 166 -13.49 -10.27 -23.50
CA ASN A 166 -12.28 -11.08 -23.69
C ASN A 166 -11.24 -10.85 -22.58
N ALA A 167 -11.03 -9.61 -22.18
CA ALA A 167 -10.13 -9.29 -21.07
C ALA A 167 -10.60 -9.90 -19.73
N SER A 168 -11.92 -9.82 -19.46
CA SER A 168 -12.52 -10.43 -18.26
C SER A 168 -12.38 -11.96 -18.28
N TRP A 169 -12.64 -12.59 -19.42
CA TRP A 169 -12.52 -14.03 -19.59
C TRP A 169 -11.05 -14.51 -19.46
N TYR A 170 -10.10 -13.78 -20.06
CA TYR A 170 -8.68 -14.05 -19.91
C TYR A 170 -8.25 -13.96 -18.44
N ARG A 171 -8.63 -12.86 -17.76
CA ARG A 171 -8.35 -12.68 -16.34
C ARG A 171 -8.93 -13.84 -15.50
N TYR A 172 -10.21 -14.18 -15.71
CA TYR A 172 -10.87 -15.28 -15.05
C TYR A 172 -10.12 -16.60 -15.22
N LYS A 173 -9.72 -16.95 -16.44
CA LYS A 173 -8.94 -18.15 -16.73
C LYS A 173 -7.57 -18.14 -16.02
N MET A 174 -6.86 -17.02 -16.10
CA MET A 174 -5.53 -16.91 -15.49
C MET A 174 -5.57 -16.95 -13.97
N VAL A 175 -6.50 -16.26 -13.33
CA VAL A 175 -6.69 -16.30 -11.88
C VAL A 175 -6.94 -17.73 -11.42
N ASN A 176 -7.87 -18.45 -12.07
CA ASN A 176 -8.18 -19.85 -11.73
C ASN A 176 -7.00 -20.80 -11.96
N LYS A 177 -6.23 -20.58 -13.03
CA LYS A 177 -5.06 -21.41 -13.36
C LYS A 177 -3.91 -21.22 -12.38
N LEU A 178 -3.66 -19.97 -11.96
CA LEU A 178 -2.49 -19.62 -11.14
C LEU A 178 -2.75 -19.77 -9.64
N ASN A 179 -4.02 -19.85 -9.22
CA ASN A 179 -4.41 -19.98 -7.83
C ASN A 179 -5.37 -21.19 -7.66
N PRO A 180 -4.89 -22.43 -7.79
CA PRO A 180 -5.76 -23.64 -7.83
C PRO A 180 -6.49 -23.92 -6.52
N ASP A 181 -5.97 -23.52 -5.38
CA ASP A 181 -6.49 -23.85 -4.04
C ASP A 181 -7.60 -22.91 -3.53
N GLN A 182 -8.28 -22.24 -4.44
CA GLN A 182 -9.24 -21.17 -4.15
C GLN A 182 -10.44 -21.58 -3.26
N HIS A 183 -10.71 -22.85 -3.08
CA HIS A 183 -11.89 -23.33 -2.34
C HIS A 183 -11.66 -23.52 -0.83
N SER A 184 -10.43 -23.32 -0.35
CA SER A 184 -10.05 -23.54 1.07
C SER A 184 -9.84 -22.26 1.90
N PHE A 185 -10.44 -21.12 1.48
CA PHE A 185 -10.10 -19.81 2.06
C PHE A 185 -10.80 -19.48 3.38
N SER A 186 -11.97 -20.05 3.66
CA SER A 186 -12.89 -19.59 4.72
C SER A 186 -12.26 -19.49 6.12
N ASN A 187 -11.29 -20.35 6.42
CA ASN A 187 -10.64 -20.45 7.73
C ASN A 187 -9.27 -19.75 7.81
N ARG A 188 -8.86 -19.00 6.77
CA ARG A 188 -7.57 -18.29 6.76
C ARG A 188 -7.79 -16.82 7.04
N ASP A 189 -6.84 -16.18 7.71
CA ASP A 189 -6.86 -14.74 7.97
C ASP A 189 -6.24 -13.93 6.82
N TYR A 190 -5.43 -14.57 5.99
CA TYR A 190 -4.85 -14.01 4.78
C TYR A 190 -4.63 -15.07 3.72
N ILE A 191 -4.43 -14.63 2.49
CA ILE A 191 -4.03 -15.46 1.36
C ILE A 191 -3.17 -14.65 0.39
N ILE A 192 -2.27 -15.34 -0.30
CA ILE A 192 -1.43 -14.77 -1.36
C ILE A 192 -1.99 -15.25 -2.69
N LEU A 193 -2.23 -14.33 -3.62
CA LEU A 193 -2.81 -14.60 -4.93
C LEU A 193 -2.08 -13.85 -6.03
N ARG A 194 -2.13 -14.38 -7.24
CA ARG A 194 -1.82 -13.68 -8.50
C ARG A 194 -3.12 -13.21 -9.13
N ASP A 195 -3.48 -11.96 -8.88
CA ASP A 195 -4.81 -11.40 -9.20
C ASP A 195 -4.90 -10.68 -10.54
N GLY A 196 -3.78 -10.52 -11.21
CA GLY A 196 -3.65 -9.83 -12.50
C GLY A 196 -2.74 -8.62 -12.46
N GLU A 197 -2.26 -8.21 -11.29
CA GLU A 197 -1.30 -7.12 -11.18
C GLU A 197 -0.01 -7.46 -11.94
N ASN A 198 0.54 -6.46 -12.66
CA ASN A 198 1.72 -6.61 -13.51
C ASN A 198 1.65 -7.84 -14.46
N ASN A 199 0.48 -8.08 -15.08
CA ASN A 199 0.24 -9.24 -15.94
C ASN A 199 0.47 -10.58 -15.22
N PHE A 200 -0.01 -10.72 -13.99
CA PHE A 200 0.11 -11.92 -13.14
C PHE A 200 1.56 -12.26 -12.73
N LYS A 201 2.45 -11.27 -12.73
CA LYS A 201 3.86 -11.44 -12.36
C LYS A 201 4.15 -11.05 -10.91
N THR A 202 3.15 -10.61 -10.16
CA THR A 202 3.26 -10.24 -8.74
C THR A 202 2.37 -11.13 -7.89
N ASP A 203 2.92 -11.51 -6.74
CA ASP A 203 2.18 -12.14 -5.65
C ASP A 203 1.64 -11.04 -4.74
N VAL A 204 0.33 -11.03 -4.50
CA VAL A 204 -0.37 -10.01 -3.74
C VAL A 204 -1.10 -10.66 -2.56
N MET A 205 -0.97 -10.09 -1.37
CA MET A 205 -1.63 -10.59 -0.18
C MET A 205 -2.98 -9.92 0.02
N TYR A 206 -3.99 -10.73 0.26
CA TYR A 206 -5.33 -10.34 0.70
C TYR A 206 -5.48 -10.68 2.17
N THR A 207 -5.81 -9.70 3.00
CA THR A 207 -5.87 -9.86 4.45
C THR A 207 -7.26 -9.52 4.96
N LYS A 208 -7.79 -10.31 5.91
CA LYS A 208 -9.03 -9.95 6.62
C LYS A 208 -8.82 -8.64 7.39
N PRO A 209 -9.71 -7.65 7.24
CA PRO A 209 -9.54 -6.36 7.91
C PRO A 209 -9.47 -6.46 9.44
N GLU A 210 -10.15 -7.43 10.04
CA GLU A 210 -10.13 -7.66 11.49
C GLU A 210 -8.77 -8.21 11.95
N PHE A 211 -8.17 -9.10 11.16
CA PHE A 211 -6.83 -9.61 11.43
C PHE A 211 -5.78 -8.48 11.30
N GLN A 212 -5.93 -7.62 10.27
CA GLN A 212 -5.07 -6.44 10.12
C GLN A 212 -5.23 -5.47 11.30
N LEU A 213 -6.46 -5.27 11.79
CA LEU A 213 -6.73 -4.46 12.99
C LEU A 213 -6.06 -5.04 14.23
N GLN A 214 -6.13 -6.36 14.42
CA GLN A 214 -5.49 -7.02 15.57
C GLN A 214 -3.98 -6.87 15.51
N MET A 215 -3.38 -7.11 14.33
CA MET A 215 -1.94 -6.92 14.13
C MET A 215 -1.49 -5.48 14.46
N LEU A 216 -2.25 -4.47 14.05
CA LEU A 216 -1.95 -3.07 14.39
C LEU A 216 -1.90 -2.86 15.91
N LYS A 217 -2.89 -3.37 16.63
CA LYS A 217 -2.97 -3.26 18.10
C LYS A 217 -1.82 -3.97 18.80
N ASP A 218 -1.44 -5.16 18.32
CA ASP A 218 -0.34 -5.96 18.88
C ASP A 218 1.01 -5.22 18.81
N TYR A 219 1.16 -4.29 17.84
CA TYR A 219 2.36 -3.45 17.70
C TYR A 219 2.21 -2.04 18.32
N GLY A 220 1.09 -1.75 18.98
CA GLY A 220 0.85 -0.47 19.66
C GLY A 220 0.35 0.63 18.72
N PHE A 221 -0.25 0.26 17.59
CA PHE A 221 -0.90 1.20 16.68
C PHE A 221 -2.40 1.25 16.96
N GLU A 222 -2.87 2.37 17.49
CA GLU A 222 -4.29 2.61 17.69
C GLU A 222 -4.96 3.13 16.42
N PRO A 223 -6.09 2.54 16.00
CA PRO A 223 -6.76 2.94 14.78
C PRO A 223 -7.44 4.31 14.94
N VAL A 224 -7.11 5.26 14.06
CA VAL A 224 -7.80 6.56 13.96
C VAL A 224 -9.01 6.43 13.04
N CYS A 225 -8.83 5.79 11.88
CA CYS A 225 -9.92 5.53 10.94
C CYS A 225 -9.51 4.57 9.82
N PHE A 226 -10.54 3.94 9.26
CA PHE A 226 -10.43 3.15 8.03
C PHE A 226 -11.29 3.79 6.94
N TYR A 227 -10.85 3.66 5.68
CA TYR A 227 -11.57 4.20 4.53
C TYR A 227 -11.62 3.20 3.38
N ASP A 228 -12.76 3.17 2.69
CA ASP A 228 -12.85 2.62 1.33
C ASP A 228 -11.96 3.47 0.41
N ALA A 229 -10.97 2.84 -0.22
CA ALA A 229 -9.98 3.54 -1.04
C ALA A 229 -10.62 4.38 -2.15
N GLU A 230 -11.51 3.77 -2.93
CA GLU A 230 -12.11 4.38 -4.12
C GLU A 230 -13.18 5.41 -3.77
N ARG A 231 -14.02 5.09 -2.79
CA ARG A 231 -15.16 5.94 -2.42
C ARG A 231 -14.75 7.07 -1.46
N GLY A 232 -13.67 6.86 -0.69
CA GLY A 232 -13.26 7.78 0.39
C GLY A 232 -14.23 7.77 1.57
N ILE A 233 -15.09 6.75 1.69
CA ILE A 233 -16.07 6.61 2.76
C ILE A 233 -15.39 5.96 3.96
N LYS A 234 -15.59 6.56 5.14
CA LYS A 234 -15.09 6.01 6.40
C LYS A 234 -15.81 4.68 6.71
N ILE A 235 -15.04 3.66 7.07
CA ILE A 235 -15.54 2.35 7.49
C ILE A 235 -15.46 2.30 9.02
N PRO A 236 -16.58 2.15 9.74
CA PRO A 236 -16.57 1.92 11.18
C PRO A 236 -15.81 0.64 11.52
N VAL A 237 -15.06 0.62 12.62
CA VAL A 237 -14.30 -0.56 13.07
C VAL A 237 -15.22 -1.78 13.23
N SER A 238 -16.43 -1.60 13.74
CA SER A 238 -17.43 -2.66 13.89
C SER A 238 -17.95 -3.24 12.56
N GLN A 239 -17.71 -2.56 11.44
CA GLN A 239 -18.17 -2.98 10.10
C GLN A 239 -17.03 -3.41 9.19
N LEU A 240 -15.80 -3.52 9.70
CA LEU A 240 -14.64 -3.92 8.89
C LEU A 240 -14.84 -5.28 8.23
N GLY A 241 -15.36 -6.27 8.95
CA GLY A 241 -15.64 -7.62 8.45
C GLY A 241 -16.76 -7.69 7.41
N GLU A 242 -17.60 -6.67 7.31
CA GLU A 242 -18.67 -6.58 6.32
C GLU A 242 -18.29 -5.70 5.12
N SER A 243 -17.12 -5.07 5.15
CA SER A 243 -16.69 -4.14 4.13
C SER A 243 -16.54 -4.80 2.77
N LYS A 244 -17.13 -4.17 1.76
CA LYS A 244 -17.03 -4.57 0.34
C LYS A 244 -16.03 -3.70 -0.43
N ALA A 245 -15.28 -2.83 0.26
CA ALA A 245 -14.20 -2.05 -0.33
C ALA A 245 -13.12 -3.00 -0.83
N GLN A 246 -12.65 -2.82 -2.05
CA GLN A 246 -11.61 -3.67 -2.62
C GLN A 246 -10.27 -3.43 -1.92
N TRP A 247 -9.95 -2.18 -1.68
CA TRP A 247 -8.79 -1.73 -0.92
C TRP A 247 -9.25 -0.90 0.27
N ILE A 248 -8.59 -1.09 1.38
CA ILE A 248 -8.87 -0.35 2.62
C ILE A 248 -7.62 0.44 3.01
N TYR A 249 -7.80 1.73 3.25
CA TYR A 249 -6.78 2.57 3.89
C TYR A 249 -6.98 2.57 5.41
N ALA A 250 -5.92 2.28 6.14
CA ALA A 250 -5.85 2.40 7.58
C ALA A 250 -5.00 3.62 7.95
N LEU A 251 -5.54 4.52 8.75
CA LEU A 251 -4.80 5.57 9.44
C LEU A 251 -4.75 5.23 10.92
N THR A 252 -3.55 5.16 11.47
CA THR A 252 -3.30 4.76 12.85
C THR A 252 -2.39 5.77 13.54
N LYS A 253 -2.38 5.76 14.85
CA LYS A 253 -1.50 6.55 15.70
C LYS A 253 -0.68 5.62 16.57
N LEU A 254 0.61 5.86 16.68
CA LEU A 254 1.47 5.12 17.58
C LEU A 254 1.32 5.67 19.00
N GLU A 255 1.03 4.79 19.94
CA GLU A 255 1.08 5.06 21.38
C GLU A 255 2.26 4.29 22.00
N LYS A 256 3.28 5.02 22.47
CA LYS A 256 4.47 4.47 23.14
C LYS A 256 4.33 4.56 24.65
#